data_1aa26f891baaa59bc9694eb5bab2cf95
#
_entry.id   1aa26f891baaa59bc9694eb5bab2cf95
#
_cell.length_a   1.000
_cell.length_b   1.000
_cell.length_c   1.000
_cell.angle_alpha   90.00
_cell.angle_beta   90.00
_cell.angle_gamma   90.00
#
_symmetry.space_group_name_H-M   'P 1'
#
loop_
_entity.id
_entity.type
_entity.pdbx_description
1 polymer ?
#
loop_
_entity_poly.entity_id
_entity_poly.type
_entity_poly.pdbx_seq_one_letter_code
_entity_poly.pdbx_strand_id
1 'polypeptide(L)'
;MTYHPKSIMACALFLATKTDNYYMSLRQFAEGIPGDTTTEDVITPEFLLMQGLRFTFDVRHPFRGLEGGIMELQAIAHGQGQAAPHLPHETSEDLQQGLMSIAPPPVPSSSMSDRIARAHGTTRELLKTAAQMTDVYFLYTPSQIWLSAFLIADRPLAEFLLDVKLGGPVTPATATSETTQNGLQNPLYEIRCKLHRVLTDCTAFLQSYTPLSSDPAQMKSLKRIAKKLYHCQNPEKANMAAQKRESAQPSTAAPSESGMANSESESERLAKKRKLEKEQKSRESNDVFGPELVTQRTKQQ
;
A
#
# COMPACT_ATOMS: atom_id res chain seq x y z
N MET A 1 -12.28 -11.76 10.02
CA MET A 1 -12.24 -10.70 8.99
C MET A 1 -13.60 -10.01 9.03
N THR A 2 -13.63 -8.77 9.48
CA THR A 2 -14.87 -8.02 9.74
C THR A 2 -15.50 -7.50 8.44
N TYR A 3 -14.66 -7.08 7.50
CA TYR A 3 -15.10 -6.53 6.21
C TYR A 3 -14.43 -7.23 5.03
N HIS A 4 -15.15 -7.28 3.91
CA HIS A 4 -14.58 -7.84 2.69
C HIS A 4 -13.67 -6.82 2.01
N PRO A 5 -12.44 -7.22 1.62
CA PRO A 5 -11.50 -6.32 0.96
C PRO A 5 -12.08 -5.63 -0.28
N LYS A 6 -12.87 -6.34 -1.08
CA LYS A 6 -13.49 -5.80 -2.29
C LYS A 6 -14.40 -4.60 -2.01
N SER A 7 -15.24 -4.68 -0.97
CA SER A 7 -16.16 -3.59 -0.60
C SER A 7 -15.39 -2.37 -0.08
N ILE A 8 -14.38 -2.61 0.79
CA ILE A 8 -13.55 -1.53 1.34
C ILE A 8 -12.67 -0.90 0.25
N MET A 9 -12.14 -1.68 -0.69
CA MET A 9 -11.30 -1.20 -1.77
C MET A 9 -12.00 -0.17 -2.66
N ALA A 10 -13.23 -0.45 -3.09
CA ALA A 10 -14.04 0.47 -3.88
C ALA A 10 -14.31 1.78 -3.14
N CYS A 11 -14.73 1.68 -1.88
CA CYS A 11 -14.96 2.83 -1.02
C CYS A 11 -13.68 3.64 -0.78
N ALA A 12 -12.54 2.99 -0.49
CA ALA A 12 -11.26 3.66 -0.27
C ALA A 12 -10.78 4.42 -1.51
N LEU A 13 -10.95 3.82 -2.70
CA LEU A 13 -10.62 4.47 -3.96
C LEU A 13 -11.51 5.70 -4.22
N PHE A 14 -12.81 5.60 -3.94
CA PHE A 14 -13.73 6.74 -4.06
C PHE A 14 -13.42 7.83 -3.05
N LEU A 15 -13.09 7.49 -1.80
CA LEU A 15 -12.65 8.45 -0.79
C LEU A 15 -11.36 9.15 -1.23
N ALA A 16 -10.40 8.43 -1.82
CA ALA A 16 -9.17 9.02 -2.35
C ALA A 16 -9.46 10.05 -3.45
N THR A 17 -10.43 9.82 -4.33
CA THR A 17 -10.80 10.84 -5.35
C THR A 17 -11.31 12.12 -4.71
N LYS A 18 -12.04 12.04 -3.59
CA LYS A 18 -12.52 13.20 -2.85
C LYS A 18 -11.38 13.96 -2.17
N THR A 19 -10.45 13.25 -1.54
CA THR A 19 -9.32 13.85 -0.81
C THR A 19 -8.30 14.50 -1.74
N ASP A 20 -8.10 13.94 -2.93
CA ASP A 20 -7.20 14.48 -3.96
C ASP A 20 -7.88 15.54 -4.87
N ASN A 21 -9.12 15.92 -4.55
CA ASN A 21 -9.93 16.84 -5.36
C ASN A 21 -10.12 16.40 -6.82
N TYR A 22 -10.12 15.10 -7.07
CA TYR A 22 -10.44 14.55 -8.36
C TYR A 22 -11.96 14.31 -8.47
N TYR A 23 -12.64 15.27 -9.10
CA TYR A 23 -14.10 15.24 -9.19
C TYR A 23 -14.61 14.15 -10.11
N MET A 24 -15.32 13.18 -9.51
CA MET A 24 -16.03 12.13 -10.22
C MET A 24 -17.37 11.89 -9.53
N SER A 25 -18.47 11.76 -10.29
CA SER A 25 -19.75 11.42 -9.71
C SER A 25 -19.75 9.97 -9.20
N LEU A 26 -20.46 9.70 -8.11
CA LEU A 26 -20.56 8.36 -7.53
C LEU A 26 -21.06 7.32 -8.54
N ARG A 27 -22.04 7.72 -9.37
CA ARG A 27 -22.58 6.85 -10.42
C ARG A 27 -21.50 6.50 -11.47
N GLN A 28 -20.82 7.50 -11.99
CA GLN A 28 -19.74 7.31 -12.98
C GLN A 28 -18.60 6.46 -12.42
N PHE A 29 -18.28 6.64 -11.13
CA PHE A 29 -17.29 5.83 -10.45
C PHE A 29 -17.72 4.36 -10.33
N ALA A 30 -18.96 4.10 -9.90
CA ALA A 30 -19.49 2.74 -9.76
C ALA A 30 -19.54 2.01 -11.11
N GLU A 31 -19.96 2.69 -12.17
CA GLU A 31 -19.97 2.16 -13.55
C GLU A 31 -18.58 1.82 -14.08
N GLY A 32 -17.53 2.52 -13.60
CA GLY A 32 -16.13 2.27 -13.98
C GLY A 32 -15.47 1.09 -13.25
N ILE A 33 -16.08 0.57 -12.18
CA ILE A 33 -15.53 -0.57 -11.42
C ILE A 33 -15.98 -1.88 -12.06
N PRO A 34 -15.06 -2.82 -12.35
CA PRO A 34 -15.43 -4.12 -12.89
C PRO A 34 -16.31 -4.93 -11.93
N GLY A 35 -17.42 -5.44 -12.42
CA GLY A 35 -18.39 -6.27 -11.68
C GLY A 35 -19.66 -5.48 -11.34
N ASP A 36 -20.57 -6.13 -10.60
CA ASP A 36 -21.91 -5.59 -10.25
C ASP A 36 -21.83 -4.70 -9.00
N THR A 37 -20.93 -3.71 -9.00
CA THR A 37 -20.78 -2.78 -7.87
C THR A 37 -21.79 -1.67 -7.99
N THR A 38 -22.68 -1.55 -6.99
CA THR A 38 -23.68 -0.48 -6.93
C THR A 38 -23.14 0.78 -6.26
N THR A 39 -23.81 1.90 -6.45
CA THR A 39 -23.47 3.16 -5.75
C THR A 39 -23.58 3.02 -4.24
N GLU A 40 -24.52 2.21 -3.76
CA GLU A 40 -24.72 1.92 -2.33
C GLU A 40 -23.57 1.11 -1.75
N ASP A 41 -23.06 0.12 -2.49
CA ASP A 41 -21.89 -0.68 -2.07
C ASP A 41 -20.65 0.17 -1.89
N VAL A 42 -20.51 1.24 -2.67
CA VAL A 42 -19.37 2.15 -2.58
C VAL A 42 -19.48 3.08 -1.38
N ILE A 43 -20.67 3.66 -1.12
CA ILE A 43 -20.83 4.70 -0.11
C ILE A 43 -21.11 4.17 1.30
N THR A 44 -21.76 3.01 1.41
CA THR A 44 -22.16 2.45 2.72
C THR A 44 -20.99 2.28 3.70
N PRO A 45 -19.79 1.80 3.29
CA PRO A 45 -18.66 1.66 4.21
C PRO A 45 -17.90 2.97 4.45
N GLU A 46 -18.23 4.09 3.80
CA GLU A 46 -17.41 5.31 3.80
C GLU A 46 -17.20 5.89 5.21
N PHE A 47 -18.28 6.03 5.97
CA PHE A 47 -18.16 6.58 7.32
C PHE A 47 -17.29 5.71 8.24
N LEU A 48 -17.45 4.41 8.13
CA LEU A 48 -16.66 3.45 8.87
C LEU A 48 -15.18 3.50 8.49
N LEU A 49 -14.90 3.65 7.18
CA LEU A 49 -13.54 3.83 6.68
C LEU A 49 -12.92 5.13 7.21
N MET A 50 -13.67 6.24 7.18
CA MET A 50 -13.21 7.52 7.71
C MET A 50 -12.90 7.44 9.22
N GLN A 51 -13.74 6.77 10.00
CA GLN A 51 -13.48 6.51 11.43
C GLN A 51 -12.21 5.66 11.63
N GLY A 52 -12.03 4.60 10.82
CA GLY A 52 -10.83 3.76 10.85
C GLY A 52 -9.56 4.54 10.56
N LEU A 53 -9.62 5.51 9.66
CA LEU A 53 -8.54 6.46 9.33
C LEU A 53 -8.41 7.60 10.36
N ARG A 54 -9.27 7.64 11.39
CA ARG A 54 -9.35 8.72 12.38
C ARG A 54 -9.49 10.11 11.74
N PHE A 55 -10.19 10.17 10.61
CA PHE A 55 -10.37 11.38 9.78
C PHE A 55 -9.06 12.04 9.34
N THR A 56 -7.97 11.28 9.30
CA THR A 56 -6.67 11.76 8.81
C THR A 56 -6.51 11.37 7.36
N PHE A 57 -6.64 12.34 6.46
CA PHE A 57 -6.60 12.13 5.00
C PHE A 57 -5.35 12.68 4.33
N ASP A 58 -4.48 13.37 5.08
CA ASP A 58 -3.22 13.89 4.55
C ASP A 58 -2.18 12.78 4.44
N VAL A 59 -2.03 12.23 3.25
CA VAL A 59 -1.03 11.21 2.94
C VAL A 59 0.13 11.86 2.18
N ARG A 60 1.31 11.79 2.79
CA ARG A 60 2.54 12.29 2.16
C ARG A 60 3.10 11.22 1.22
N HIS A 61 2.94 11.44 -0.07
CA HIS A 61 3.45 10.51 -1.07
C HIS A 61 4.94 10.74 -1.38
N PRO A 62 5.68 9.65 -1.69
CA PRO A 62 7.11 9.72 -2.04
C PRO A 62 7.38 10.48 -3.36
N PHE A 63 6.39 10.59 -4.25
CA PHE A 63 6.54 11.27 -5.55
C PHE A 63 6.97 12.73 -5.41
N ARG A 64 6.40 13.46 -4.45
CA ARG A 64 6.75 14.88 -4.25
C ARG A 64 8.23 15.06 -3.86
N GLY A 65 8.75 14.19 -3.01
CA GLY A 65 10.17 14.19 -2.63
C GLY A 65 11.07 13.83 -3.81
N LEU A 66 10.66 12.86 -4.62
CA LEU A 66 11.36 12.50 -5.85
C LEU A 66 11.45 13.67 -6.82
N GLU A 67 10.33 14.34 -7.14
CA GLU A 67 10.33 15.47 -8.07
C GLU A 67 11.28 16.57 -7.58
N GLY A 68 11.27 16.89 -6.26
CA GLY A 68 12.21 17.86 -5.67
C GLY A 68 13.68 17.45 -5.83
N GLY A 69 14.00 16.18 -5.56
CA GLY A 69 15.38 15.65 -5.73
C GLY A 69 15.85 15.67 -7.19
N ILE A 70 14.96 15.37 -8.13
CA ILE A 70 15.27 15.42 -9.57
C ILE A 70 15.51 16.87 -10.04
N MET A 71 14.65 17.81 -9.61
CA MET A 71 14.84 19.24 -9.94
C MET A 71 16.18 19.75 -9.42
N GLU A 72 16.60 19.32 -8.24
CA GLU A 72 17.89 19.70 -7.68
C GLU A 72 19.06 19.12 -8.46
N LEU A 73 19.03 17.84 -8.82
CA LEU A 73 20.06 17.22 -9.67
C LEU A 73 20.15 17.91 -11.04
N GLN A 74 19.00 18.31 -11.62
CA GLN A 74 18.98 19.08 -12.86
C GLN A 74 19.59 20.47 -12.67
N ALA A 75 19.29 21.17 -11.58
CA ALA A 75 19.88 22.46 -11.28
C ALA A 75 21.42 22.33 -11.12
N ILE A 76 21.91 21.32 -10.44
CA ILE A 76 23.35 21.02 -10.32
C ILE A 76 23.97 20.74 -11.69
N ALA A 77 23.31 19.93 -12.52
CA ALA A 77 23.80 19.62 -13.87
C ALA A 77 23.94 20.86 -14.76
N HIS A 78 23.12 21.88 -14.54
CA HIS A 78 23.16 23.15 -15.25
C HIS A 78 24.05 24.23 -14.57
N GLY A 79 24.80 23.87 -13.51
CA GLY A 79 25.64 24.78 -12.78
C GLY A 79 24.89 25.81 -11.91
N GLN A 80 23.64 25.52 -11.58
CA GLN A 80 22.76 26.35 -10.73
C GLN A 80 22.50 25.69 -9.36
N GLY A 81 23.26 24.63 -9.02
CA GLY A 81 23.15 23.94 -7.75
C GLY A 81 23.57 24.83 -6.58
N GLN A 82 22.91 24.65 -5.43
CA GLN A 82 23.30 25.31 -4.19
C GLN A 82 23.80 24.26 -3.21
N ALA A 83 24.96 24.52 -2.62
CA ALA A 83 25.47 23.68 -1.54
C ALA A 83 24.54 23.74 -0.32
N ALA A 84 24.45 22.63 0.40
CA ALA A 84 23.74 22.62 1.67
C ALA A 84 24.44 23.57 2.67
N PRO A 85 23.71 24.23 3.60
CA PRO A 85 24.27 25.24 4.52
C PRO A 85 25.42 24.73 5.40
N HIS A 86 25.54 23.42 5.55
CA HIS A 86 26.61 22.77 6.34
C HIS A 86 27.84 22.40 5.49
N LEU A 87 27.82 22.66 4.18
CA LEU A 87 28.91 22.49 3.24
C LEU A 87 29.35 23.86 2.66
N PRO A 88 29.81 24.80 3.48
CA PRO A 88 30.00 26.22 3.08
C PRO A 88 31.13 26.40 2.06
N HIS A 89 31.95 25.40 1.80
CA HIS A 89 33.10 25.47 0.91
C HIS A 89 32.83 24.94 -0.50
N GLU A 90 31.67 24.35 -0.73
CA GLU A 90 31.31 23.84 -2.06
C GLU A 90 30.63 24.93 -2.89
N THR A 91 31.23 25.23 -4.03
CA THR A 91 30.65 26.13 -5.00
C THR A 91 29.68 25.39 -5.94
N SER A 92 28.85 26.13 -6.68
CA SER A 92 27.98 25.53 -7.71
C SER A 92 28.79 24.80 -8.79
N GLU A 93 30.00 25.26 -9.08
CA GLU A 93 30.89 24.65 -10.05
C GLU A 93 31.50 23.33 -9.51
N ASP A 94 31.84 23.29 -8.22
CA ASP A 94 32.33 22.06 -7.56
C ASP A 94 31.26 20.98 -7.57
N LEU A 95 30.00 21.34 -7.26
CA LEU A 95 28.86 20.41 -7.31
C LEU A 95 28.62 19.89 -8.74
N GLN A 96 28.70 20.75 -9.74
CA GLN A 96 28.55 20.35 -11.13
C GLN A 96 29.68 19.41 -11.57
N GLN A 97 30.93 19.72 -11.24
CA GLN A 97 32.09 18.87 -11.54
C GLN A 97 31.96 17.52 -10.81
N GLY A 98 31.56 17.53 -9.54
CA GLY A 98 31.30 16.33 -8.77
C GLY A 98 30.27 15.44 -9.43
N LEU A 99 29.12 16.03 -9.87
CA LEU A 99 28.07 15.29 -10.58
C LEU A 99 28.57 14.69 -11.91
N MET A 100 29.38 15.43 -12.67
CA MET A 100 29.93 14.95 -13.95
C MET A 100 30.97 13.86 -13.78
N SER A 101 31.63 13.80 -12.62
CA SER A 101 32.68 12.83 -12.30
C SER A 101 32.16 11.51 -11.73
N ILE A 102 30.87 11.39 -11.44
CA ILE A 102 30.32 10.16 -10.87
C ILE A 102 30.44 8.97 -11.83
N ALA A 103 30.51 7.77 -11.25
CA ALA A 103 30.67 6.53 -12.02
C ALA A 103 29.64 6.43 -13.17
N PRO A 104 30.01 5.87 -14.33
CA PRO A 104 29.10 5.75 -15.46
C PRO A 104 27.87 4.93 -15.09
N PRO A 105 26.73 5.21 -15.72
CA PRO A 105 25.50 4.46 -15.46
C PRO A 105 25.64 3.02 -15.97
N PRO A 106 24.87 2.08 -15.38
CA PRO A 106 24.83 0.70 -15.86
C PRO A 106 24.32 0.58 -17.30
N VAL A 107 23.53 1.57 -17.76
CA VAL A 107 23.04 1.68 -19.14
C VAL A 107 23.60 2.97 -19.75
N PRO A 108 24.24 2.94 -20.91
CA PRO A 108 24.81 4.12 -21.54
C PRO A 108 23.76 5.22 -21.76
N SER A 109 24.13 6.45 -21.45
CA SER A 109 23.33 7.67 -21.63
C SER A 109 24.08 8.65 -22.51
N SER A 110 23.35 9.40 -23.36
CA SER A 110 23.93 10.40 -24.24
C SER A 110 24.39 11.64 -23.47
N SER A 111 23.69 11.98 -22.39
CA SER A 111 23.96 13.14 -21.55
C SER A 111 23.64 12.88 -20.09
N MET A 112 24.10 13.78 -19.18
CA MET A 112 23.74 13.72 -17.77
C MET A 112 22.23 13.94 -17.56
N SER A 113 21.64 14.86 -18.33
CA SER A 113 20.19 15.09 -18.29
C SER A 113 19.38 13.85 -18.69
N ASP A 114 19.81 13.10 -19.71
CA ASP A 114 19.16 11.84 -20.10
C ASP A 114 19.33 10.75 -19.02
N ARG A 115 20.47 10.72 -18.34
CA ARG A 115 20.70 9.84 -17.20
C ARG A 115 19.73 10.12 -16.06
N ILE A 116 19.61 11.40 -15.69
CA ILE A 116 18.68 11.85 -14.63
C ILE A 116 17.24 11.53 -15.02
N ALA A 117 16.85 11.81 -16.26
CA ALA A 117 15.48 11.52 -16.74
C ALA A 117 15.16 10.02 -16.73
N ARG A 118 16.11 9.17 -17.10
CA ARG A 118 15.96 7.72 -17.04
C ARG A 118 15.83 7.21 -15.60
N ALA A 119 16.71 7.67 -14.70
CA ALA A 119 16.65 7.33 -13.29
C ALA A 119 15.32 7.77 -12.66
N HIS A 120 14.83 8.96 -13.01
CA HIS A 120 13.51 9.45 -12.62
C HIS A 120 12.39 8.52 -13.10
N GLY A 121 12.36 8.15 -14.38
CA GLY A 121 11.37 7.25 -14.95
C GLY A 121 11.34 5.89 -14.24
N THR A 122 12.50 5.27 -14.06
CA THR A 122 12.65 3.99 -13.36
C THR A 122 12.17 4.09 -11.91
N THR A 123 12.56 5.15 -11.20
CA THR A 123 12.12 5.38 -9.83
C THR A 123 10.60 5.54 -9.74
N ARG A 124 9.99 6.31 -10.66
CA ARG A 124 8.52 6.45 -10.71
C ARG A 124 7.81 5.12 -10.92
N GLU A 125 8.33 4.26 -11.80
CA GLU A 125 7.75 2.93 -12.01
C GLU A 125 7.88 2.04 -10.76
N LEU A 126 9.01 2.06 -10.07
CA LEU A 126 9.17 1.35 -8.80
C LEU A 126 8.18 1.85 -7.73
N LEU A 127 7.97 3.17 -7.66
CA LEU A 127 7.00 3.76 -6.73
C LEU A 127 5.55 3.42 -7.07
N LYS A 128 5.20 3.30 -8.35
CA LYS A 128 3.86 2.91 -8.80
C LYS A 128 3.58 1.41 -8.65
N THR A 129 4.61 0.59 -8.67
CA THR A 129 4.49 -0.88 -8.66
C THR A 129 4.95 -1.46 -7.33
N ALA A 130 6.24 -1.64 -7.14
CA ALA A 130 6.81 -2.31 -5.98
C ALA A 130 6.43 -1.64 -4.65
N ALA A 131 6.47 -0.31 -4.57
CA ALA A 131 6.15 0.39 -3.33
C ALA A 131 4.68 0.27 -2.93
N GLN A 132 3.75 0.27 -3.90
CA GLN A 132 2.32 0.13 -3.61
C GLN A 132 1.91 -1.32 -3.30
N MET A 133 2.67 -2.29 -3.78
CA MET A 133 2.37 -3.72 -3.65
C MET A 133 3.11 -4.40 -2.49
N THR A 134 3.92 -3.66 -1.76
CA THR A 134 4.65 -4.12 -0.57
C THR A 134 4.28 -3.30 0.65
N ASP A 135 4.75 -3.72 1.82
CA ASP A 135 4.43 -3.04 3.10
C ASP A 135 5.28 -1.78 3.36
N VAL A 136 6.05 -1.30 2.38
CA VAL A 136 6.97 -0.17 2.58
C VAL A 136 6.28 1.12 3.02
N TYR A 137 5.05 1.38 2.56
CA TYR A 137 4.27 2.56 2.99
C TYR A 137 3.90 2.54 4.48
N PHE A 138 3.89 1.37 5.10
CA PHE A 138 3.60 1.22 6.53
C PHE A 138 4.86 1.23 7.40
N LEU A 139 6.02 0.90 6.82
CA LEU A 139 7.27 0.69 7.55
C LEU A 139 8.25 1.87 7.42
N TYR A 140 8.17 2.63 6.31
CA TYR A 140 9.15 3.66 5.97
C TYR A 140 8.50 5.00 5.69
N THR A 141 9.27 6.06 5.89
CA THR A 141 8.82 7.42 5.55
C THR A 141 8.84 7.65 4.03
N PRO A 142 8.04 8.58 3.50
CA PRO A 142 8.05 8.90 2.07
C PRO A 142 9.43 9.22 1.50
N SER A 143 10.27 9.93 2.28
CA SER A 143 11.64 10.24 1.87
C SER A 143 12.52 9.01 1.76
N GLN A 144 12.38 8.06 2.69
CA GLN A 144 13.11 6.79 2.65
C GLN A 144 12.66 5.94 1.47
N ILE A 145 11.36 5.90 1.18
CA ILE A 145 10.80 5.10 0.08
C ILE A 145 11.34 5.57 -1.28
N TRP A 146 11.26 6.87 -1.59
CA TRP A 146 11.72 7.35 -2.89
C TRP A 146 13.24 7.29 -3.04
N LEU A 147 14.01 7.58 -1.96
CA LEU A 147 15.47 7.44 -2.00
C LEU A 147 15.90 5.98 -2.22
N SER A 148 15.23 5.03 -1.59
CA SER A 148 15.50 3.59 -1.80
C SER A 148 15.17 3.15 -3.23
N ALA A 149 14.06 3.62 -3.78
CA ALA A 149 13.72 3.37 -5.18
C ALA A 149 14.71 4.04 -6.15
N PHE A 150 15.22 5.21 -5.80
CA PHE A 150 16.24 5.93 -6.57
C PHE A 150 17.61 5.23 -6.51
N LEU A 151 18.00 4.66 -5.34
CA LEU A 151 19.18 3.81 -5.20
C LEU A 151 19.13 2.55 -6.09
N ILE A 152 17.92 1.99 -6.32
CA ILE A 152 17.75 0.88 -7.26
C ILE A 152 17.91 1.36 -8.71
N ALA A 153 17.38 2.53 -9.03
CA ALA A 153 17.38 3.07 -10.38
C ALA A 153 18.78 3.52 -10.84
N ASP A 154 19.47 4.30 -10.02
CA ASP A 154 20.84 4.77 -10.27
C ASP A 154 21.52 5.05 -8.93
N ARG A 155 22.27 4.07 -8.42
CA ARG A 155 22.95 4.17 -7.13
C ARG A 155 23.95 5.33 -7.07
N PRO A 156 24.84 5.54 -8.05
CA PRO A 156 25.79 6.64 -8.00
C PRO A 156 25.11 8.02 -7.94
N LEU A 157 24.03 8.24 -8.68
CA LEU A 157 23.25 9.48 -8.61
C LEU A 157 22.59 9.68 -7.24
N ALA A 158 22.04 8.61 -6.68
CA ALA A 158 21.37 8.66 -5.38
C ALA A 158 22.38 8.91 -4.25
N GLU A 159 23.54 8.27 -4.29
CA GLU A 159 24.63 8.48 -3.32
C GLU A 159 25.18 9.90 -3.42
N PHE A 160 25.39 10.42 -4.63
CA PHE A 160 25.80 11.82 -4.85
C PHE A 160 24.78 12.79 -4.23
N LEU A 161 23.47 12.58 -4.46
CA LEU A 161 22.44 13.43 -3.86
C LEU A 161 22.48 13.38 -2.32
N LEU A 162 22.72 12.20 -1.74
CA LEU A 162 22.89 12.05 -0.29
C LEU A 162 24.15 12.76 0.21
N ASP A 163 25.24 12.74 -0.56
CA ASP A 163 26.49 13.43 -0.23
C ASP A 163 26.29 14.95 -0.22
N VAL A 164 25.59 15.48 -1.22
CA VAL A 164 25.21 16.92 -1.27
C VAL A 164 24.35 17.34 -0.08
N LYS A 165 23.48 16.43 0.42
CA LYS A 165 22.57 16.74 1.53
C LYS A 165 23.17 16.54 2.92
N LEU A 166 23.98 15.51 3.10
CA LEU A 166 24.45 15.06 4.42
C LEU A 166 25.96 15.11 4.58
N GLY A 167 26.67 15.51 3.54
CA GLY A 167 28.13 15.40 3.44
C GLY A 167 28.57 14.00 3.00
N GLY A 168 29.65 13.97 2.23
CA GLY A 168 30.27 12.74 1.72
C GLY A 168 30.86 11.87 2.84
N PRO A 169 31.12 10.58 2.57
CA PRO A 169 31.88 9.74 3.48
C PRO A 169 33.27 10.31 3.61
N VAL A 170 33.78 10.41 4.83
CA VAL A 170 35.18 10.77 5.08
C VAL A 170 36.03 9.66 4.48
N THR A 171 36.66 9.90 3.32
CA THR A 171 37.61 8.97 2.74
C THR A 171 38.90 9.02 3.54
N PRO A 172 39.58 7.88 3.79
CA PRO A 172 40.86 7.84 4.54
C PRO A 172 41.94 8.73 3.94
N ALA A 173 41.87 9.06 2.65
CA ALA A 173 42.82 9.88 1.94
C ALA A 173 42.70 11.39 2.22
N THR A 174 41.55 11.87 2.69
CA THR A 174 41.27 13.27 3.08
C THR A 174 41.36 13.50 4.57
N ALA A 175 41.54 12.44 5.36
CA ALA A 175 41.72 12.51 6.80
C ALA A 175 43.14 12.96 7.14
N THR A 176 43.44 14.25 7.01
CA THR A 176 44.51 14.86 7.78
C THR A 176 44.19 14.68 9.26
N SER A 177 45.23 14.43 10.07
CA SER A 177 45.12 14.00 11.48
C SER A 177 44.19 14.83 12.40
N GLU A 178 43.79 16.02 11.97
CA GLU A 178 42.85 16.89 12.69
C GLU A 178 41.38 16.62 12.33
N THR A 179 41.12 16.11 11.11
CA THR A 179 39.73 15.85 10.62
C THR A 179 39.17 14.53 11.16
N THR A 180 40.04 13.59 11.55
CA THR A 180 39.60 12.25 12.02
C THR A 180 38.93 12.30 13.39
N GLN A 181 39.32 13.22 14.27
CA GLN A 181 38.67 13.40 15.58
C GLN A 181 37.36 14.18 15.48
N ASN A 182 37.22 15.10 14.51
CA ASN A 182 35.98 15.86 14.28
C ASN A 182 34.97 15.07 13.43
N GLY A 183 35.42 14.16 12.57
CA GLY A 183 34.54 13.34 11.74
C GLY A 183 33.69 12.34 12.53
N LEU A 184 34.24 11.80 13.62
CA LEU A 184 33.53 10.89 14.54
C LEU A 184 32.48 11.59 15.41
N GLN A 185 32.56 12.93 15.51
CA GLN A 185 31.59 13.74 16.29
C GLN A 185 30.60 14.50 15.41
N ASN A 186 30.63 14.34 14.08
CA ASN A 186 29.68 15.00 13.20
C ASN A 186 28.31 14.30 13.26
N PRO A 187 27.27 14.95 13.84
CA PRO A 187 25.95 14.36 13.97
C PRO A 187 25.33 13.98 12.61
N LEU A 188 25.73 14.65 11.53
CA LEU A 188 25.28 14.34 10.17
C LEU A 188 25.86 13.02 9.64
N TYR A 189 27.10 12.68 10.01
CA TYR A 189 27.70 11.39 9.65
C TYR A 189 26.96 10.21 10.30
N GLU A 190 26.62 10.33 11.58
CA GLU A 190 25.80 9.30 12.24
C GLU A 190 24.39 9.16 11.61
N ILE A 191 23.76 10.30 11.30
CA ILE A 191 22.47 10.32 10.60
C ILE A 191 22.59 9.64 9.25
N ARG A 192 23.65 9.94 8.50
CA ARG A 192 23.93 9.29 7.21
C ARG A 192 24.07 7.77 7.34
N CYS A 193 24.86 7.29 8.31
CA CYS A 193 25.04 5.86 8.53
C CYS A 193 23.73 5.16 8.91
N LYS A 194 22.93 5.78 9.78
CA LYS A 194 21.61 5.26 10.17
C LYS A 194 20.67 5.24 8.97
N LEU A 195 20.62 6.33 8.21
CA LEU A 195 19.80 6.43 7.01
C LEU A 195 20.19 5.37 5.97
N HIS A 196 21.49 5.19 5.71
CA HIS A 196 21.97 4.21 4.74
C HIS A 196 21.52 2.78 5.08
N ARG A 197 21.53 2.38 6.37
CA ARG A 197 20.97 1.08 6.81
C ARG A 197 19.48 0.96 6.49
N VAL A 198 18.71 1.97 6.87
CA VAL A 198 17.26 1.99 6.61
C VAL A 198 16.95 1.96 5.11
N LEU A 199 17.72 2.71 4.30
CA LEU A 199 17.55 2.69 2.84
C LEU A 199 17.91 1.32 2.25
N THR A 200 18.93 0.64 2.78
CA THR A 200 19.30 -0.72 2.34
C THR A 200 18.19 -1.72 2.64
N ASP A 201 17.61 -1.67 3.84
CA ASP A 201 16.49 -2.54 4.23
C ASP A 201 15.27 -2.25 3.36
N CYS A 202 14.91 -1.00 3.15
CA CYS A 202 13.80 -0.60 2.29
C CYS A 202 14.04 -1.03 0.81
N THR A 203 15.26 -0.91 0.32
CA THR A 203 15.67 -1.39 -1.02
C THR A 203 15.43 -2.89 -1.16
N ALA A 204 15.79 -3.68 -0.15
CA ALA A 204 15.55 -5.12 -0.14
C ALA A 204 14.04 -5.45 -0.21
N PHE A 205 13.21 -4.70 0.52
CA PHE A 205 11.75 -4.83 0.43
C PHE A 205 11.22 -4.52 -0.97
N LEU A 206 11.64 -3.41 -1.58
CA LEU A 206 11.23 -3.06 -2.94
C LEU A 206 11.67 -4.11 -3.98
N GLN A 207 12.87 -4.66 -3.84
CA GLN A 207 13.39 -5.70 -4.72
C GLN A 207 12.74 -7.07 -4.51
N SER A 208 12.15 -7.31 -3.34
CA SER A 208 11.40 -8.55 -3.08
C SER A 208 10.09 -8.64 -3.86
N TYR A 209 9.61 -7.52 -4.40
CA TYR A 209 8.41 -7.49 -5.20
C TYR A 209 8.62 -8.23 -6.52
N THR A 210 7.83 -9.25 -6.73
CA THR A 210 7.69 -9.92 -8.01
C THR A 210 6.32 -9.59 -8.60
N PRO A 211 6.25 -9.00 -9.80
CA PRO A 211 4.96 -8.75 -10.43
C PRO A 211 4.20 -10.07 -10.56
N LEU A 212 2.88 -10.01 -10.42
CA LEU A 212 1.99 -11.13 -10.64
C LEU A 212 2.21 -11.65 -12.07
N SER A 213 3.12 -12.58 -12.19
CA SER A 213 3.36 -13.25 -13.46
C SER A 213 2.20 -14.22 -13.74
N SER A 214 2.02 -14.58 -15.00
CA SER A 214 1.09 -15.64 -15.41
C SER A 214 1.54 -17.04 -14.92
N ASP A 215 2.41 -17.08 -13.90
CA ASP A 215 2.86 -18.34 -13.29
C ASP A 215 1.64 -19.13 -12.78
N PRO A 216 1.39 -20.32 -13.30
CA PRO A 216 0.24 -21.14 -12.92
C PRO A 216 0.23 -21.49 -11.43
N ALA A 217 1.36 -21.55 -10.77
CA ALA A 217 1.46 -21.83 -9.33
C ALA A 217 0.96 -20.63 -8.50
N GLN A 218 1.37 -19.42 -8.85
CA GLN A 218 0.90 -18.18 -8.21
C GLN A 218 -0.61 -17.98 -8.46
N MET A 219 -1.09 -18.18 -9.68
CA MET A 219 -2.52 -18.09 -10.01
C MET A 219 -3.36 -19.11 -9.25
N LYS A 220 -2.85 -20.34 -9.05
CA LYS A 220 -3.51 -21.35 -8.23
C LYS A 220 -3.58 -20.95 -6.77
N SER A 221 -2.51 -20.35 -6.23
CA SER A 221 -2.47 -19.82 -4.87
C SER A 221 -3.49 -18.69 -4.66
N LEU A 222 -3.55 -17.72 -5.59
CA LEU A 222 -4.51 -16.62 -5.55
C LEU A 222 -5.96 -17.11 -5.63
N LYS A 223 -6.27 -18.06 -6.52
CA LYS A 223 -7.59 -18.69 -6.59
C LYS A 223 -7.96 -19.39 -5.27
N ARG A 224 -6.99 -20.00 -4.62
CA ARG A 224 -7.19 -20.66 -3.30
C ARG A 224 -7.46 -19.64 -2.20
N ILE A 225 -6.76 -18.51 -2.20
CA ILE A 225 -7.01 -17.39 -1.26
C ILE A 225 -8.39 -16.79 -1.50
N ALA A 226 -8.72 -16.46 -2.75
CA ALA A 226 -10.03 -15.92 -3.12
C ALA A 226 -11.17 -16.85 -2.68
N LYS A 227 -11.01 -18.16 -2.85
CA LYS A 227 -11.99 -19.17 -2.38
C LYS A 227 -12.13 -19.18 -0.87
N LYS A 228 -11.03 -19.07 -0.13
CA LYS A 228 -11.08 -18.96 1.34
C LYS A 228 -11.81 -17.71 1.78
N LEU A 229 -11.51 -16.55 1.18
CA LEU A 229 -12.18 -15.29 1.46
C LEU A 229 -13.69 -15.38 1.21
N TYR A 230 -14.08 -15.99 0.08
CA TYR A 230 -15.49 -16.21 -0.23
C TYR A 230 -16.21 -17.07 0.82
N HIS A 231 -15.58 -18.16 1.30
CA HIS A 231 -16.16 -19.00 2.35
C HIS A 231 -16.24 -18.29 3.70
N CYS A 232 -15.25 -17.45 4.04
CA CYS A 232 -15.28 -16.65 5.26
C CYS A 232 -16.46 -15.66 5.27
N GLN A 233 -16.84 -15.14 4.09
CA GLN A 233 -17.96 -14.21 3.97
C GLN A 233 -19.34 -14.88 3.90
N ASN A 234 -19.39 -16.11 3.38
CA ASN A 234 -20.62 -16.88 3.18
C ASN A 234 -20.56 -18.19 3.95
N PRO A 235 -20.54 -18.17 5.30
CA PRO A 235 -20.43 -19.37 6.11
C PRO A 235 -21.57 -20.35 5.88
N GLU A 236 -22.77 -19.85 5.57
CA GLU A 236 -23.94 -20.69 5.26
C GLU A 236 -23.71 -21.55 4.02
N LYS A 237 -23.13 -20.96 2.96
CA LYS A 237 -22.81 -21.70 1.72
C LYS A 237 -21.68 -22.71 1.92
N ALA A 238 -20.74 -22.39 2.82
CA ALA A 238 -19.68 -23.31 3.18
C ALA A 238 -20.24 -24.53 3.92
N ASN A 239 -21.17 -24.33 4.84
CA ASN A 239 -21.82 -25.40 5.60
C ASN A 239 -22.70 -26.29 4.70
N MET A 240 -23.45 -25.69 3.77
CA MET A 240 -24.22 -26.47 2.79
C MET A 240 -23.35 -27.31 1.87
N ALA A 241 -22.18 -26.82 1.47
CA ALA A 241 -21.22 -27.56 0.67
C ALA A 241 -20.55 -28.71 1.46
N ALA A 242 -20.35 -28.53 2.76
CA ALA A 242 -19.85 -29.58 3.66
C ALA A 242 -20.92 -30.67 3.86
N GLN A 243 -22.18 -30.31 4.15
CA GLN A 243 -23.29 -31.25 4.30
C GLN A 243 -23.54 -32.05 3.01
N LYS A 244 -23.43 -31.42 1.83
CA LYS A 244 -23.57 -32.10 0.55
C LYS A 244 -22.45 -33.11 0.27
N ARG A 245 -21.26 -32.93 0.88
CA ARG A 245 -20.14 -33.89 0.79
C ARG A 245 -20.33 -35.03 1.74
N GLU A 246 -20.85 -34.83 2.95
CA GLU A 246 -21.17 -35.88 3.91
C GLU A 246 -22.31 -36.78 3.42
N SER A 247 -23.32 -36.18 2.77
CA SER A 247 -24.42 -36.94 2.18
C SER A 247 -24.07 -37.70 0.88
N ALA A 248 -22.92 -37.41 0.29
CA ALA A 248 -22.42 -38.03 -0.95
C ALA A 248 -21.40 -39.18 -0.70
N GLN A 249 -21.09 -39.51 0.54
CA GLN A 249 -20.32 -40.75 0.84
C GLN A 249 -21.24 -41.95 0.74
N PRO A 250 -20.89 -42.96 -0.05
CA PRO A 250 -21.68 -44.19 -0.13
C PRO A 250 -21.60 -44.95 1.22
N SER A 251 -22.69 -44.97 1.92
CA SER A 251 -22.82 -45.78 3.12
C SER A 251 -22.82 -47.28 2.72
N THR A 252 -21.70 -47.94 2.95
CA THR A 252 -21.66 -49.40 3.00
C THR A 252 -22.23 -49.84 4.34
N ALA A 253 -23.54 -50.00 4.43
CA ALA A 253 -24.18 -50.80 5.50
C ALA A 253 -25.56 -51.27 5.01
N ALA A 254 -25.80 -52.57 5.28
CA ALA A 254 -26.93 -53.36 4.82
C ALA A 254 -28.31 -52.88 5.27
N PRO A 255 -29.40 -53.36 4.65
CA PRO A 255 -30.75 -52.86 4.87
C PRO A 255 -31.39 -53.47 6.12
N SER A 256 -32.00 -52.61 6.93
CA SER A 256 -33.06 -53.02 7.85
C SER A 256 -34.22 -52.08 7.74
N GLU A 257 -35.38 -52.66 7.49
CA GLU A 257 -36.70 -52.06 7.30
C GLU A 257 -37.20 -51.29 8.52
N SER A 258 -38.07 -50.36 8.22
CA SER A 258 -39.16 -49.74 9.02
C SER A 258 -38.92 -48.33 9.53
N GLY A 259 -39.86 -47.43 9.11
CA GLY A 259 -40.09 -46.15 9.77
C GLY A 259 -40.37 -44.97 8.85
N MET A 260 -41.41 -45.05 8.01
CA MET A 260 -42.08 -43.88 7.43
C MET A 260 -42.77 -43.12 8.55
N ALA A 261 -42.29 -41.92 8.90
CA ALA A 261 -43.06 -40.72 9.30
C ALA A 261 -42.13 -39.70 10.00
N ASN A 262 -42.19 -38.46 9.58
CA ASN A 262 -41.66 -37.24 10.21
C ASN A 262 -40.42 -36.55 9.63
N SER A 263 -40.24 -36.52 8.31
CA SER A 263 -39.19 -35.67 7.72
C SER A 263 -39.61 -34.19 7.44
N GLU A 264 -40.90 -33.88 7.38
CA GLU A 264 -41.35 -32.51 7.12
C GLU A 264 -41.35 -31.58 8.34
N SER A 265 -41.53 -32.11 9.55
CA SER A 265 -41.55 -31.27 10.76
C SER A 265 -40.20 -30.77 11.24
N GLU A 266 -39.13 -31.47 10.92
CA GLU A 266 -37.77 -31.11 11.37
C GLU A 266 -37.15 -30.01 10.50
N SER A 267 -37.38 -30.02 9.20
CA SER A 267 -36.95 -28.98 8.28
C SER A 267 -37.64 -27.63 8.54
N GLU A 268 -38.93 -27.65 8.87
CA GLU A 268 -39.67 -26.43 9.26
C GLU A 268 -39.25 -25.88 10.63
N ARG A 269 -38.95 -26.74 11.60
CA ARG A 269 -38.44 -26.34 12.91
C ARG A 269 -37.03 -25.71 12.79
N LEU A 270 -36.16 -26.27 11.97
CA LEU A 270 -34.84 -25.73 11.67
C LEU A 270 -34.92 -24.40 10.91
N ALA A 271 -35.84 -24.25 9.96
CA ALA A 271 -36.08 -22.99 9.24
C ALA A 271 -36.63 -21.89 10.18
N LYS A 272 -37.57 -22.21 11.09
CA LYS A 272 -38.07 -21.27 12.11
C LYS A 272 -36.98 -20.88 13.10
N LYS A 273 -36.14 -21.82 13.58
CA LYS A 273 -35.02 -21.55 14.48
C LYS A 273 -34.00 -20.61 13.84
N ARG A 274 -33.67 -20.83 12.57
CA ARG A 274 -32.74 -19.97 11.81
C ARG A 274 -33.30 -18.56 11.60
N LYS A 275 -34.60 -18.43 11.39
CA LYS A 275 -35.23 -17.12 11.24
C LYS A 275 -35.22 -16.33 12.55
N LEU A 276 -35.44 -17.00 13.68
CA LEU A 276 -35.36 -16.40 15.02
C LEU A 276 -33.91 -15.98 15.38
N GLU A 277 -32.94 -16.82 15.11
CA GLU A 277 -31.51 -16.49 15.32
C GLU A 277 -31.06 -15.32 14.43
N LYS A 278 -31.58 -15.22 13.22
CA LYS A 278 -31.27 -14.10 12.32
C LYS A 278 -31.92 -12.80 12.79
N GLU A 279 -33.13 -12.85 13.33
CA GLU A 279 -33.80 -11.70 13.95
C GLU A 279 -33.12 -11.27 15.26
N GLN A 280 -32.68 -12.21 16.11
CA GLN A 280 -31.91 -11.89 17.30
C GLN A 280 -30.57 -11.25 16.97
N LYS A 281 -29.85 -11.80 16.00
CA LYS A 281 -28.55 -11.25 15.55
C LYS A 281 -28.68 -9.89 14.88
N SER A 282 -29.81 -9.63 14.21
CA SER A 282 -30.13 -8.31 13.67
C SER A 282 -30.48 -7.29 14.76
N ARG A 283 -31.11 -7.72 15.86
CA ARG A 283 -31.38 -6.88 17.03
C ARG A 283 -30.12 -6.58 17.81
N GLU A 284 -29.24 -7.56 18.03
CA GLU A 284 -27.94 -7.37 18.69
C GLU A 284 -27.00 -6.45 17.87
N SER A 285 -27.05 -6.51 16.53
CA SER A 285 -26.27 -5.59 15.69
C SER A 285 -26.77 -4.15 15.71
N ASN A 286 -28.06 -3.93 15.94
CA ASN A 286 -28.63 -2.60 16.12
C ASN A 286 -28.34 -2.01 17.51
N ASP A 287 -28.15 -2.83 18.54
CA ASP A 287 -27.82 -2.37 19.90
C ASP A 287 -26.38 -1.85 20.04
N VAL A 288 -25.48 -2.24 19.14
CA VAL A 288 -24.08 -1.77 19.14
C VAL A 288 -23.96 -0.27 18.81
N PHE A 289 -24.98 0.33 18.17
CA PHE A 289 -24.98 1.75 17.78
C PHE A 289 -25.88 2.66 18.64
N GLY A 290 -26.40 2.18 19.75
CA GLY A 290 -27.30 2.92 20.64
C GLY A 290 -28.74 3.03 20.10
N PRO A 291 -29.70 3.44 20.96
CA PRO A 291 -31.10 3.55 20.55
C PRO A 291 -31.26 4.58 19.45
N GLU A 292 -32.07 4.25 18.44
CA GLU A 292 -32.47 5.18 17.36
C GLU A 292 -32.97 6.50 17.94
N LEU A 293 -32.38 7.61 17.49
CA LEU A 293 -32.88 8.96 17.75
C LEU A 293 -34.27 9.10 17.11
N VAL A 294 -35.30 8.89 17.91
CA VAL A 294 -36.69 9.11 17.51
C VAL A 294 -36.86 10.60 17.21
N THR A 295 -36.84 10.95 15.95
CA THR A 295 -37.24 12.27 15.46
C THR A 295 -38.76 12.37 15.64
N GLN A 296 -39.21 12.89 16.78
CA GLN A 296 -40.56 13.36 16.96
C GLN A 296 -40.79 14.57 16.05
N ARG A 297 -41.32 14.31 14.86
CA ARG A 297 -41.98 15.35 14.05
C ARG A 297 -43.33 15.61 14.69
N THR A 298 -43.42 16.61 15.52
CA THR A 298 -44.64 17.24 15.97
C THR A 298 -45.40 17.74 14.73
N LYS A 299 -46.52 17.10 14.41
CA LYS A 299 -47.56 17.69 13.60
C LYS A 299 -48.20 18.78 14.47
N GLN A 300 -48.00 20.03 14.11
CA GLN A 300 -48.91 21.11 14.52
C GLN A 300 -49.66 21.57 13.29
N GLN A 301 -50.92 21.73 13.55
CA GLN A 301 -52.08 22.14 12.76
C GLN A 301 -51.84 23.36 11.88
#